data_07720f01dfb48f89861f8f59ab9ae27e
#
_entry.id   07720f01dfb48f89861f8f59ab9ae27e
#
_cell.length_a   1.000
_cell.length_b   1.000
_cell.length_c   1.000
_cell.angle_alpha   90.00
_cell.angle_beta   90.00
_cell.angle_gamma   90.00
#
_symmetry.space_group_name_H-M   'P 1'
#
loop_
_entity.id
_entity.type
_entity.pdbx_description
1 polymer ?
#
loop_
_entity_poly.entity_id
_entity_poly.type
_entity_poly.pdbx_seq_one_letter_code
_entity_poly.pdbx_strand_id
1 'polypeptide(L)' 'MIPKVYLNPKLSLYERRRQLIAVLYERQSDTVGNLAFEFNVSSHTIRNDIRILELEYPIYTKIGAGGGVFILDSSRLL' A
#
# COMPACT_ATOMS: atom_id res chain seq x y z
N MET A 1 -14.46 -3.26 0.80
CA MET A 1 -14.02 -4.63 1.14
C MET A 1 -12.58 -4.85 0.69
N ILE A 2 -11.80 -5.45 1.55
CA ILE A 2 -10.40 -5.72 1.24
C ILE A 2 -10.33 -6.83 0.21
N PRO A 3 -9.60 -6.64 -0.88
CA PRO A 3 -9.42 -7.71 -1.85
C PRO A 3 -8.69 -8.90 -1.21
N LYS A 4 -8.94 -10.07 -1.71
CA LYS A 4 -8.26 -11.26 -1.23
C LYS A 4 -6.97 -11.51 -1.99
N VAL A 5 -6.38 -10.45 -2.48
CA VAL A 5 -5.19 -10.53 -3.30
C VAL A 5 -4.03 -11.19 -2.58
N TYR A 6 -3.91 -10.94 -1.28
CA TYR A 6 -2.82 -11.50 -0.51
C TYR A 6 -2.94 -13.02 -0.32
N LEU A 7 -4.06 -13.59 -0.71
CA LEU A 7 -4.24 -15.04 -0.68
C LEU A 7 -3.74 -15.70 -1.96
N ASN A 8 -3.31 -14.91 -2.93
CA ASN A 8 -2.81 -15.43 -4.19
C ASN A 8 -1.32 -15.12 -4.32
N PRO A 9 -0.45 -16.08 -3.95
CA PRO A 9 1.00 -15.83 -3.94
C PRO A 9 1.60 -15.64 -5.33
N LYS A 10 0.82 -15.85 -6.38
CA LYS A 10 1.34 -15.73 -7.75
C LYS A 10 0.89 -14.47 -8.44
N LEU A 11 0.45 -13.48 -7.69
CA LEU A 11 0.13 -12.19 -8.27
C LEU A 11 1.34 -11.61 -8.95
N SER A 12 1.12 -11.02 -10.13
CA SER A 12 2.16 -10.29 -10.79
C SER A 12 2.47 -9.02 -10.02
N LEU A 13 3.62 -8.42 -10.32
CA LEU A 13 4.02 -7.17 -9.70
C LEU A 13 2.98 -6.07 -9.95
N TYR A 14 2.43 -6.01 -11.16
CA TYR A 14 1.43 -5.01 -11.49
C TYR A 14 0.14 -5.21 -10.72
N GLU A 15 -0.29 -6.46 -10.62
CA GLU A 15 -1.51 -6.75 -9.88
C GLU A 15 -1.35 -6.46 -8.41
N ARG A 16 -0.18 -6.78 -7.85
CA ARG A 16 0.07 -6.49 -6.45
C ARG A 16 0.01 -4.98 -6.20
N ARG A 17 0.66 -4.18 -7.05
CA ARG A 17 0.68 -2.74 -6.87
C ARG A 17 -0.71 -2.14 -7.01
N ARG A 18 -1.49 -2.64 -7.95
CA ARG A 18 -2.85 -2.17 -8.15
C ARG A 18 -3.71 -2.45 -6.92
N GLN A 19 -3.58 -3.65 -6.37
CA GLN A 19 -4.34 -4.02 -5.18
C GLN A 19 -3.85 -3.24 -3.96
N LEU A 20 -2.56 -2.99 -3.89
CA LEU A 20 -1.97 -2.24 -2.80
C LEU A 20 -2.53 -0.82 -2.74
N ILE A 21 -2.59 -0.14 -3.89
CA ILE A 21 -3.14 1.21 -3.91
C ILE A 21 -4.64 1.21 -3.56
N ALA A 22 -5.37 0.18 -3.99
CA ALA A 22 -6.78 0.07 -3.65
C ALA A 22 -6.97 -0.06 -2.14
N VAL A 23 -6.14 -0.87 -1.49
CA VAL A 23 -6.17 -1.04 -0.04
C VAL A 23 -5.88 0.28 0.66
N LEU A 24 -4.89 1.02 0.16
CA LEU A 24 -4.55 2.31 0.77
C LEU A 24 -5.67 3.32 0.63
N TYR A 25 -6.34 3.35 -0.51
CA TYR A 25 -7.50 4.25 -0.65
C TYR A 25 -8.63 3.86 0.29
N GLU A 26 -8.82 2.58 0.50
CA GLU A 26 -9.88 2.13 1.38
C GLU A 26 -9.56 2.40 2.84
N ARG A 27 -8.34 2.13 3.27
CA ARG A 27 -7.94 2.25 4.66
C ARG A 27 -7.40 3.63 5.03
N GLN A 28 -6.96 4.40 4.06
CA GLN A 28 -6.32 5.71 4.20
C GLN A 28 -4.89 5.61 4.72
N SER A 29 -4.55 4.58 5.48
CA SER A 29 -3.19 4.34 5.92
C SER A 29 -3.02 2.92 6.39
N ASP A 30 -1.78 2.47 6.43
CA ASP A 30 -1.42 1.18 7.00
C ASP A 30 0.09 1.16 7.20
N THR A 31 0.56 0.16 7.93
CA THR A 31 2.00 0.02 8.14
C THR A 31 2.59 -0.87 7.06
N VAL A 32 3.86 -0.63 6.76
CA VAL A 32 4.58 -1.48 5.79
C VAL A 32 4.57 -2.94 6.26
N GLY A 33 4.77 -3.16 7.55
CA GLY A 33 4.80 -4.51 8.09
C GLY A 33 3.47 -5.24 7.89
N ASN A 34 2.37 -4.56 8.16
CA ASN A 34 1.06 -5.18 7.99
C ASN A 34 0.77 -5.47 6.52
N LEU A 35 1.12 -4.52 5.64
CA LEU A 35 0.92 -4.72 4.21
C LEU A 35 1.76 -5.89 3.71
N ALA A 36 3.01 -5.98 4.16
CA ALA A 36 3.89 -7.08 3.77
C ALA A 36 3.30 -8.42 4.21
N PHE A 37 2.78 -8.45 5.42
CA PHE A 37 2.17 -9.66 5.94
C PHE A 37 0.95 -10.05 5.12
N GLU A 38 0.07 -9.11 4.85
CA GLU A 38 -1.17 -9.40 4.13
C GLU A 38 -0.92 -9.80 2.68
N PHE A 39 0.06 -9.17 2.05
CA PHE A 39 0.38 -9.49 0.65
C PHE A 39 1.38 -10.64 0.53
N ASN A 40 1.84 -11.17 1.66
CA ASN A 40 2.77 -12.30 1.69
C ASN A 40 4.05 -12.02 0.92
N VAL A 41 4.61 -10.85 1.14
CA VAL A 41 5.88 -10.44 0.57
C VAL A 41 6.73 -9.78 1.66
N SER A 42 7.97 -9.48 1.34
CA SER A 42 8.86 -8.84 2.31
C SER A 42 8.51 -7.36 2.46
N SER A 43 8.92 -6.77 3.58
CA SER A 43 8.79 -5.33 3.76
C SER A 43 9.52 -4.56 2.68
N HIS A 44 10.67 -5.09 2.25
CA HIS A 44 11.45 -4.47 1.19
C HIS A 44 10.63 -4.38 -0.10
N THR A 45 9.92 -5.46 -0.43
CA THR A 45 9.07 -5.47 -1.62
C THR A 45 7.98 -4.42 -1.53
N ILE A 46 7.34 -4.30 -0.35
CA ILE A 46 6.30 -3.29 -0.17
C ILE A 46 6.89 -1.88 -0.30
N ARG A 47 8.06 -1.64 0.28
CA ARG A 47 8.69 -0.32 0.17
C ARG A 47 9.01 0.04 -1.27
N ASN A 48 9.46 -0.94 -2.06
CA ASN A 48 9.71 -0.71 -3.47
C ASN A 48 8.42 -0.39 -4.21
N ASP A 49 7.35 -1.14 -3.93
CA ASP A 49 6.06 -0.88 -4.54
C ASP A 49 5.58 0.54 -4.22
N ILE A 50 5.69 0.94 -2.95
CA ILE A 50 5.28 2.27 -2.53
C ILE A 50 6.08 3.34 -3.26
N ARG A 51 7.39 3.13 -3.40
CA ARG A 51 8.24 4.09 -4.10
C ARG A 51 7.77 4.31 -5.53
N ILE A 52 7.39 3.23 -6.21
CA ILE A 52 6.89 3.34 -7.58
C ILE A 52 5.52 3.99 -7.61
N LEU A 53 4.64 3.62 -6.68
CA LEU A 53 3.29 4.18 -6.64
C LEU A 53 3.28 5.66 -6.31
N GLU A 54 4.28 6.14 -5.56
CA GLU A 54 4.39 7.57 -5.24
C GLU A 54 4.53 8.43 -6.49
N LEU A 55 4.97 7.84 -7.59
CA LEU A 55 5.12 8.59 -8.83
C LEU A 55 3.76 8.95 -9.45
N GLU A 56 2.71 8.23 -9.12
CA GLU A 56 1.39 8.42 -9.71
C GLU A 56 0.31 8.76 -8.71
N TYR A 57 0.51 8.44 -7.45
CA TYR A 57 -0.54 8.60 -6.44
C TYR A 57 -0.03 9.45 -5.28
N PRO A 58 -0.92 10.17 -4.61
CA PRO A 58 -0.53 11.02 -3.49
C PRO A 58 -0.30 10.19 -2.21
N ILE A 59 0.80 9.47 -2.19
CA ILE A 59 1.19 8.61 -1.07
C ILE A 59 2.38 9.24 -0.38
N TYR A 60 2.44 9.12 0.93
CA TYR A 60 3.65 9.49 1.66
C TYR A 60 3.88 8.50 2.79
N THR A 61 5.12 8.43 3.23
CA THR A 61 5.50 7.54 4.32
C THR A 61 6.03 8.37 5.48
N LYS A 62 5.78 7.86 6.67
CA LYS A 62 6.25 8.48 7.89
C LYS A 62 7.02 7.44 8.68
N ILE A 63 8.21 7.79 9.14
CA ILE A 63 9.07 6.89 9.88
C ILE A 63 8.88 7.14 11.37
N GLY A 64 9.01 6.09 12.18
CA GLY A 64 9.01 6.19 13.62
C GLY A 64 7.66 5.81 14.21
N ALA A 65 7.48 6.18 15.48
CA ALA A 65 6.25 5.86 16.20
C ALA A 65 5.08 6.54 15.52
N GLY A 66 4.01 5.78 15.32
CA GLY A 66 2.85 6.29 14.60
C GLY A 66 3.07 6.39 13.10
N GLY A 67 4.18 5.81 12.61
CA GLY A 67 4.49 5.87 11.20
C GLY A 67 3.70 4.90 10.37
N GLY A 68 3.95 4.94 9.07
CA GLY A 68 3.28 4.06 8.13
C GLY A 68 3.21 4.69 6.76
N VAL A 69 2.34 4.13 5.94
CA VAL A 69 2.06 4.60 4.60
C VAL A 69 0.69 5.26 4.60
N PHE A 70 0.62 6.46 4.08
CA PHE A 70 -0.59 7.27 4.10
C PHE A 70 -0.93 7.71 2.70
N ILE A 71 -2.22 7.81 2.42
CA ILE A 71 -2.67 8.37 1.16
C ILE A 71 -3.38 9.69 1.44
N LEU A 72 -3.04 10.70 0.65
CA LEU A 72 -3.73 11.98 0.74
C LEU A 72 -4.85 11.96 -0.28
N ASP A 73 -6.06 11.72 0.19
CA ASP A 73 -7.21 11.64 -0.68
C ASP A 73 -7.77 13.04 -0.89
N SER A 74 -7.35 13.66 -1.98
CA SER A 74 -7.71 15.05 -2.26
C SER A 74 -9.21 15.23 -2.46
N SER A 75 -9.93 14.17 -2.77
CA SER A 75 -11.38 14.29 -2.93
C SER A 75 -12.05 14.71 -1.64
N ARG A 76 -11.39 14.52 -0.51
CA ARG A 76 -11.92 14.90 0.79
C ARG A 76 -11.73 16.37 1.11
N LEU A 77 -10.96 17.06 0.29
CA LEU A 77 -10.65 18.47 0.52
C LEU A 77 -11.66 19.39 -0.12
N LEU A 78 -12.60 18.86 -0.85
CA LEU A 78 -13.60 19.65 -1.56
C LEU A 78 -14.93 19.78 -0.78
#